data_867d7adeaaa97801d82efc9b55d6b71c
#
_entry.id   867d7adeaaa97801d82efc9b55d6b71c
#
_cell.length_a   1.000
_cell.length_b   1.000
_cell.length_c   1.000
_cell.angle_alpha   90.00
_cell.angle_beta   90.00
_cell.angle_gamma   90.00
#
_symmetry.space_group_name_H-M   'P 1'
#
loop_
_entity.id
_entity.type
_entity.pdbx_description
1 polymer ?
#
loop_
_entity_poly.entity_id
_entity_poly.type
_entity_poly.pdbx_seq_one_letter_code
_entity_poly.pdbx_strand_id
1 'polypeptide(L)'
;MKVLMVDVDGVLIHGRPTDGLPHFTYLERDLGLRVDLLQQEFFQTHWREIIVGRAALEPRLAGVLAKIAPHLSAETLIDYWFENDSRLDRNLLEELAILRQSGITLFLATNQEHRRARYLMEQAGLNAHFDDIIYSAALGHSKPSPDFFRLATERAGVAPGQIAFIDDMAENIEAARLFGWNAAQWTAGATLGGALPVFARPA
;
A
#
# COMPACT_ATOMS: atom_id res chain seq x y z
N MET A 1 -14.02 -6.97 16.99
CA MET A 1 -13.74 -6.24 15.73
C MET A 1 -14.70 -6.67 14.65
N LYS A 2 -15.02 -5.79 13.72
CA LYS A 2 -15.84 -6.12 12.53
C LYS A 2 -15.04 -6.00 11.24
N VAL A 3 -14.07 -5.09 11.23
CA VAL A 3 -13.24 -4.77 10.06
C VAL A 3 -11.78 -4.84 10.46
N LEU A 4 -10.94 -5.40 9.58
CA LEU A 4 -9.49 -5.25 9.62
C LEU A 4 -9.06 -4.47 8.37
N MET A 5 -8.40 -3.36 8.59
CA MET A 5 -7.69 -2.56 7.58
C MET A 5 -6.23 -3.02 7.53
N VAL A 6 -5.69 -3.22 6.34
CA VAL A 6 -4.32 -3.71 6.12
C VAL A 6 -3.60 -2.79 5.16
N ASP A 7 -2.43 -2.29 5.54
CA ASP A 7 -1.57 -1.60 4.60
C ASP A 7 -0.94 -2.57 3.59
N VAL A 8 -0.38 -2.04 2.52
CA VAL A 8 0.19 -2.85 1.43
C VAL A 8 1.71 -2.87 1.50
N ASP A 9 2.36 -1.73 1.28
CA ASP A 9 3.82 -1.66 1.19
C ASP A 9 4.44 -1.80 2.58
N GLY A 10 5.40 -2.71 2.74
CA GLY A 10 5.98 -3.04 4.05
C GLY A 10 5.14 -3.96 4.94
N VAL A 11 3.90 -4.29 4.55
CA VAL A 11 2.99 -5.22 5.26
C VAL A 11 2.67 -6.44 4.42
N LEU A 12 2.02 -6.26 3.27
CA LEU A 12 1.65 -7.34 2.34
C LEU A 12 2.66 -7.52 1.22
N ILE A 13 3.35 -6.44 0.83
CA ILE A 13 4.33 -6.45 -0.25
C ILE A 13 5.70 -6.06 0.29
N HIS A 14 6.70 -6.89 -0.03
CA HIS A 14 8.07 -6.75 0.43
C HIS A 14 9.06 -6.84 -0.74
N GLY A 15 9.05 -5.81 -1.62
CA GLY A 15 9.99 -5.66 -2.72
C GLY A 15 9.80 -6.67 -3.85
N ARG A 16 10.90 -7.08 -4.46
CA ARG A 16 10.95 -7.88 -5.69
C ARG A 16 10.53 -9.34 -5.47
N PRO A 17 9.70 -9.90 -6.37
CA PRO A 17 9.27 -11.30 -6.26
C PRO A 17 10.43 -12.32 -6.27
N THR A 18 11.52 -11.98 -6.97
CA THR A 18 12.64 -12.91 -7.25
C THR A 18 13.64 -13.01 -6.11
N ASP A 19 13.93 -11.90 -5.42
CA ASP A 19 15.03 -11.80 -4.45
C ASP A 19 14.70 -11.04 -3.17
N GLY A 20 13.51 -10.35 -3.14
CA GLY A 20 13.08 -9.57 -1.99
C GLY A 20 13.82 -8.23 -1.82
N LEU A 21 14.71 -7.87 -2.75
CA LEU A 21 15.38 -6.58 -2.73
C LEU A 21 14.43 -5.43 -3.09
N PRO A 22 14.77 -4.16 -2.79
CA PRO A 22 13.97 -3.02 -3.22
C PRO A 22 13.69 -3.02 -4.73
N HIS A 23 12.49 -2.62 -5.14
CA HIS A 23 11.99 -2.73 -6.51
C HIS A 23 12.88 -2.06 -7.58
N PHE A 24 13.58 -0.98 -7.26
CA PHE A 24 14.49 -0.29 -8.18
C PHE A 24 15.96 -0.71 -8.08
N THR A 25 16.28 -1.79 -7.37
CA THR A 25 17.68 -2.26 -7.16
C THR A 25 18.46 -2.41 -8.48
N TYR A 26 17.81 -2.86 -9.54
CA TYR A 26 18.46 -3.09 -10.83
C TYR A 26 17.98 -2.14 -11.95
N LEU A 27 17.32 -1.03 -11.61
CA LEU A 27 16.73 -0.09 -12.58
C LEU A 27 17.75 0.44 -13.58
N GLU A 28 18.94 0.82 -13.13
CA GLU A 28 19.99 1.34 -14.01
C GLU A 28 20.53 0.27 -14.97
N ARG A 29 20.74 -0.94 -14.47
CA ARG A 29 21.17 -2.07 -15.30
C ARG A 29 20.13 -2.46 -16.35
N ASP A 30 18.85 -2.52 -15.95
CA ASP A 30 17.77 -3.08 -16.75
C ASP A 30 17.18 -2.07 -17.74
N LEU A 31 17.08 -0.80 -17.34
CA LEU A 31 16.41 0.26 -18.11
C LEU A 31 17.30 1.50 -18.37
N GLY A 32 18.56 1.49 -17.95
CA GLY A 32 19.47 2.61 -18.15
C GLY A 32 19.07 3.89 -17.39
N LEU A 33 18.23 3.80 -16.36
CA LEU A 33 17.78 4.93 -15.56
C LEU A 33 18.35 4.88 -14.16
N ARG A 34 19.06 5.90 -13.76
CA ARG A 34 19.61 6.05 -12.41
C ARG A 34 18.49 6.31 -11.39
N VAL A 35 18.52 5.56 -10.29
CA VAL A 35 17.50 5.65 -9.22
C VAL A 35 17.50 7.03 -8.54
N ASP A 36 18.69 7.60 -8.30
CA ASP A 36 18.81 8.92 -7.66
C ASP A 36 18.21 10.05 -8.51
N LEU A 37 18.36 10.01 -9.84
CA LEU A 37 17.71 10.95 -10.74
C LEU A 37 16.18 10.80 -10.72
N LEU A 38 15.68 9.57 -10.78
CA LEU A 38 14.25 9.31 -10.68
C LEU A 38 13.70 9.80 -9.33
N GLN A 39 14.42 9.56 -8.24
CA GLN A 39 14.03 10.00 -6.90
C GLN A 39 13.96 11.54 -6.83
N GLN A 40 14.96 12.25 -7.34
CA GLN A 40 15.03 13.70 -7.28
C GLN A 40 14.01 14.37 -8.20
N GLU A 41 14.00 13.98 -9.48
CA GLU A 41 13.25 14.70 -10.51
C GLU A 41 11.76 14.31 -10.51
N PHE A 42 11.42 13.08 -10.08
CA PHE A 42 10.04 12.61 -10.11
C PHE A 42 9.43 12.50 -8.71
N PHE A 43 9.96 11.65 -7.83
CA PHE A 43 9.29 11.38 -6.54
C PHE A 43 9.28 12.61 -5.63
N GLN A 44 10.41 13.28 -5.43
CA GLN A 44 10.47 14.47 -4.56
C GLN A 44 9.67 15.66 -5.13
N THR A 45 9.51 15.74 -6.46
CA THR A 45 8.89 16.89 -7.12
C THR A 45 7.39 16.70 -7.35
N HIS A 46 6.94 15.48 -7.71
CA HIS A 46 5.59 15.25 -8.23
C HIS A 46 4.74 14.29 -7.38
N TRP A 47 5.37 13.42 -6.57
CA TRP A 47 4.67 12.32 -5.90
C TRP A 47 3.57 12.78 -4.97
N ARG A 48 3.77 13.89 -4.26
CA ARG A 48 2.80 14.44 -3.31
C ARG A 48 1.42 14.72 -3.96
N GLU A 49 1.40 15.18 -5.20
CA GLU A 49 0.15 15.46 -5.92
C GLU A 49 -0.46 14.18 -6.51
N ILE A 50 0.40 13.25 -6.94
CA ILE A 50 0.00 11.97 -7.54
C ILE A 50 -0.63 11.05 -6.50
N ILE A 51 0.00 10.91 -5.33
CA ILE A 51 -0.44 9.97 -4.30
C ILE A 51 -1.81 10.31 -3.71
N VAL A 52 -2.25 11.56 -3.84
CA VAL A 52 -3.58 12.02 -3.43
C VAL A 52 -4.52 12.26 -4.63
N GLY A 53 -4.18 11.77 -5.82
CA GLY A 53 -5.03 11.81 -7.01
C GLY A 53 -5.21 13.18 -7.66
N ARG A 54 -4.43 14.21 -7.27
CA ARG A 54 -4.49 15.56 -7.87
C ARG A 54 -3.76 15.64 -9.21
N ALA A 55 -2.86 14.71 -9.48
CA ALA A 55 -2.16 14.59 -10.76
C ALA A 55 -2.10 13.12 -11.18
N ALA A 56 -2.16 12.88 -12.50
CA ALA A 56 -2.01 11.55 -13.06
C ALA A 56 -0.52 11.13 -13.10
N LEU A 57 -0.22 9.87 -12.77
CA LEU A 57 1.11 9.29 -12.74
C LEU A 57 1.81 9.39 -14.10
N GLU A 58 1.20 8.82 -15.14
CA GLU A 58 1.84 8.63 -16.44
C GLU A 58 2.27 9.94 -17.13
N PRO A 59 1.43 10.99 -17.27
CA PRO A 59 1.85 12.24 -17.91
C PRO A 59 2.97 12.96 -17.16
N ARG A 60 2.96 12.92 -15.81
CA ARG A 60 4.03 13.51 -15.00
C ARG A 60 5.34 12.76 -15.19
N LEU A 61 5.28 11.42 -15.14
CA LEU A 61 6.44 10.57 -15.35
C LEU A 61 7.02 10.75 -16.75
N ALA A 62 6.18 10.75 -17.79
CA ALA A 62 6.61 10.98 -19.17
C ALA A 62 7.34 12.33 -19.35
N GLY A 63 6.83 13.40 -18.74
CA GLY A 63 7.46 14.71 -18.78
C GLY A 63 8.83 14.76 -18.10
N VAL A 64 9.03 13.97 -17.05
CA VAL A 64 10.33 13.83 -16.38
C VAL A 64 11.27 12.96 -17.21
N LEU A 65 10.82 11.79 -17.69
CA LEU A 65 11.64 10.88 -18.49
C LEU A 65 12.14 11.49 -19.78
N ALA A 66 11.37 12.36 -20.42
CA ALA A 66 11.81 13.10 -21.60
C ALA A 66 13.10 13.91 -21.36
N LYS A 67 13.41 14.27 -20.10
CA LYS A 67 14.60 15.03 -19.70
C LYS A 67 15.74 14.13 -19.23
N ILE A 68 15.44 13.10 -18.41
CA ILE A 68 16.48 12.30 -17.72
C ILE A 68 16.76 10.95 -18.38
N ALA A 69 15.80 10.41 -19.17
CA ALA A 69 15.90 9.12 -19.85
C ALA A 69 15.00 9.09 -21.10
N PRO A 70 15.29 9.88 -22.17
CA PRO A 70 14.39 10.04 -23.33
C PRO A 70 14.20 8.75 -24.15
N HIS A 71 15.00 7.73 -23.90
CA HIS A 71 14.87 6.39 -24.50
C HIS A 71 13.81 5.53 -23.83
N LEU A 72 13.31 5.93 -22.64
CA LEU A 72 12.43 5.12 -21.80
C LEU A 72 11.01 5.71 -21.79
N SER A 73 10.00 4.89 -22.10
CA SER A 73 8.60 5.29 -21.97
C SER A 73 8.12 5.23 -20.51
N ALA A 74 7.15 6.07 -20.17
CA ALA A 74 6.51 6.02 -18.84
C ALA A 74 5.85 4.67 -18.57
N GLU A 75 5.20 4.09 -19.58
CA GLU A 75 4.55 2.78 -19.47
C GLU A 75 5.56 1.69 -19.11
N THR A 76 6.68 1.61 -19.82
CA THR A 76 7.75 0.62 -19.52
C THR A 76 8.28 0.74 -18.10
N LEU A 77 8.46 1.99 -17.60
CA LEU A 77 8.91 2.18 -16.22
C LEU A 77 7.83 1.82 -15.19
N ILE A 78 6.56 2.11 -15.46
CA ILE A 78 5.44 1.78 -14.57
C ILE A 78 5.29 0.25 -14.47
N ASP A 79 5.34 -0.45 -15.60
CA ASP A 79 5.27 -1.92 -15.63
C ASP A 79 6.44 -2.53 -14.88
N TYR A 80 7.68 -2.07 -15.15
CA TYR A 80 8.87 -2.49 -14.42
C TYR A 80 8.72 -2.28 -12.91
N TRP A 81 8.25 -1.11 -12.48
CA TRP A 81 8.03 -0.80 -11.07
C TRP A 81 7.02 -1.77 -10.45
N PHE A 82 5.84 -1.87 -11.02
CA PHE A 82 4.75 -2.67 -10.43
C PHE A 82 5.08 -4.16 -10.36
N GLU A 83 5.71 -4.70 -11.40
CA GLU A 83 6.15 -6.11 -11.44
C GLU A 83 7.25 -6.39 -10.39
N ASN A 84 8.20 -5.45 -10.24
CA ASN A 84 9.29 -5.60 -9.27
C ASN A 84 8.90 -5.23 -7.84
N ASP A 85 7.70 -4.73 -7.60
CA ASP A 85 7.17 -4.39 -6.28
C ASP A 85 5.89 -5.19 -6.01
N SER A 86 5.99 -6.51 -6.05
CA SER A 86 4.83 -7.40 -6.01
C SER A 86 5.05 -8.70 -5.22
N ARG A 87 6.08 -8.78 -4.38
CA ARG A 87 6.34 -9.96 -3.53
C ARG A 87 5.37 -9.99 -2.36
N LEU A 88 4.34 -10.82 -2.49
CA LEU A 88 3.30 -10.98 -1.47
C LEU A 88 3.79 -11.78 -0.25
N ASP A 89 3.42 -11.34 0.96
CA ASP A 89 3.51 -12.11 2.19
C ASP A 89 2.40 -13.16 2.24
N ARG A 90 2.75 -14.37 1.84
CA ARG A 90 1.80 -15.50 1.78
C ARG A 90 1.35 -15.94 3.17
N ASN A 91 2.22 -15.84 4.18
CA ASN A 91 1.87 -16.23 5.55
C ASN A 91 0.80 -15.29 6.10
N LEU A 92 0.96 -13.99 5.90
CA LEU A 92 -0.06 -13.03 6.31
C LEU A 92 -1.38 -13.24 5.54
N LEU A 93 -1.33 -13.53 4.23
CA LEU A 93 -2.54 -13.83 3.46
C LEU A 93 -3.27 -15.07 3.97
N GLU A 94 -2.57 -16.09 4.43
CA GLU A 94 -3.18 -17.29 5.06
C GLU A 94 -3.86 -16.93 6.40
N GLU A 95 -3.21 -16.13 7.25
CA GLU A 95 -3.83 -15.66 8.50
C GLU A 95 -5.09 -14.82 8.23
N LEU A 96 -5.02 -13.91 7.23
CA LEU A 96 -6.16 -13.08 6.81
C LEU A 96 -7.33 -13.92 6.28
N ALA A 97 -7.06 -14.97 5.50
CA ALA A 97 -8.10 -15.87 5.00
C ALA A 97 -8.87 -16.54 6.14
N ILE A 98 -8.18 -16.92 7.23
CA ILE A 98 -8.81 -17.48 8.42
C ILE A 98 -9.72 -16.45 9.10
N LEU A 99 -9.26 -15.20 9.24
CA LEU A 99 -10.07 -14.13 9.82
C LEU A 99 -11.32 -13.84 8.98
N ARG A 100 -11.18 -13.82 7.65
CA ARG A 100 -12.31 -13.61 6.74
C ARG A 100 -13.37 -14.70 6.89
N GLN A 101 -12.95 -15.97 7.03
CA GLN A 101 -13.86 -17.10 7.30
C GLN A 101 -14.59 -16.96 8.66
N SER A 102 -14.01 -16.26 9.63
CA SER A 102 -14.66 -15.96 10.91
C SER A 102 -15.63 -14.76 10.86
N GLY A 103 -15.85 -14.17 9.68
CA GLY A 103 -16.80 -13.08 9.47
C GLY A 103 -16.20 -11.68 9.65
N ILE A 104 -14.87 -11.53 9.68
CA ILE A 104 -14.20 -10.22 9.65
C ILE A 104 -14.13 -9.73 8.21
N THR A 105 -14.59 -8.50 7.95
CA THR A 105 -14.41 -7.83 6.66
C THR A 105 -12.98 -7.33 6.53
N LEU A 106 -12.34 -7.60 5.40
CA LEU A 106 -10.95 -7.22 5.13
C LEU A 106 -10.88 -6.12 4.09
N PHE A 107 -10.29 -4.98 4.44
CA PHE A 107 -10.03 -3.89 3.50
C PHE A 107 -8.53 -3.60 3.41
N LEU A 108 -8.05 -3.28 2.21
CA LEU A 108 -6.78 -2.59 2.07
C LEU A 108 -6.97 -1.12 2.45
N ALA A 109 -6.02 -0.55 3.22
CA ALA A 109 -6.02 0.87 3.62
C ALA A 109 -4.63 1.46 3.40
N THR A 110 -4.37 2.01 2.21
CA THR A 110 -3.01 2.25 1.72
C THR A 110 -2.83 3.59 1.03
N ASN A 111 -1.61 4.11 1.04
CA ASN A 111 -1.20 5.27 0.26
C ASN A 111 -0.81 4.81 -1.14
N GLN A 112 -1.76 4.86 -2.09
CA GLN A 112 -1.55 4.41 -3.47
C GLN A 112 -2.13 5.39 -4.49
N GLU A 113 -1.49 5.47 -5.66
CA GLU A 113 -2.05 6.14 -6.82
C GLU A 113 -3.00 5.20 -7.60
N HIS A 114 -3.78 5.72 -8.53
CA HIS A 114 -4.88 5.00 -9.16
C HIS A 114 -4.45 3.75 -9.97
N ARG A 115 -3.33 3.83 -10.71
CA ARG A 115 -2.88 2.69 -11.55
C ARG A 115 -2.35 1.55 -10.67
N ARG A 116 -1.57 1.91 -9.63
CA ARG A 116 -1.04 0.92 -8.70
C ARG A 116 -2.15 0.26 -7.90
N ALA A 117 -3.14 1.03 -7.42
CA ALA A 117 -4.30 0.46 -6.73
C ALA A 117 -5.05 -0.57 -7.60
N ARG A 118 -5.25 -0.27 -8.88
CA ARG A 118 -5.85 -1.20 -9.83
C ARG A 118 -4.99 -2.44 -10.06
N TYR A 119 -3.68 -2.26 -10.26
CA TYR A 119 -2.72 -3.35 -10.42
C TYR A 119 -2.75 -4.32 -9.23
N LEU A 120 -2.76 -3.78 -8.01
CA LEU A 120 -2.82 -4.57 -6.77
C LEU A 120 -4.06 -5.45 -6.71
N MET A 121 -5.21 -4.90 -7.05
CA MET A 121 -6.47 -5.66 -7.01
C MET A 121 -6.59 -6.67 -8.15
N GLU A 122 -6.27 -6.28 -9.38
CA GLU A 122 -6.57 -7.08 -10.58
C GLU A 122 -5.41 -8.00 -10.98
N GLN A 123 -4.17 -7.51 -10.98
CA GLN A 123 -3.01 -8.23 -11.53
C GLN A 123 -2.21 -8.93 -10.43
N ALA A 124 -1.99 -8.28 -9.28
CA ALA A 124 -1.43 -8.94 -8.11
C ALA A 124 -2.45 -9.86 -7.41
N GLY A 125 -3.74 -9.79 -7.78
CA GLY A 125 -4.78 -10.72 -7.38
C GLY A 125 -5.33 -10.49 -5.96
N LEU A 126 -5.10 -9.31 -5.35
CA LEU A 126 -5.57 -9.04 -3.99
C LEU A 126 -7.10 -8.97 -3.86
N ASN A 127 -7.84 -8.80 -4.98
CA ASN A 127 -9.30 -8.90 -5.00
C ASN A 127 -9.84 -10.28 -4.56
N ALA A 128 -9.04 -11.33 -4.63
CA ALA A 128 -9.42 -12.64 -4.11
C ALA A 128 -9.35 -12.71 -2.57
N HIS A 129 -8.57 -11.85 -1.94
CA HIS A 129 -8.27 -11.86 -0.50
C HIS A 129 -8.99 -10.77 0.28
N PHE A 130 -9.32 -9.65 -0.34
CA PHE A 130 -9.92 -8.47 0.30
C PHE A 130 -11.28 -8.14 -0.30
N ASP A 131 -12.13 -7.55 0.53
CA ASP A 131 -13.48 -7.16 0.13
C ASP A 131 -13.49 -5.82 -0.62
N ASP A 132 -12.52 -4.93 -0.36
CA ASP A 132 -12.32 -3.66 -1.08
C ASP A 132 -10.93 -3.08 -0.81
N ILE A 133 -10.59 -2.02 -1.55
CA ILE A 133 -9.39 -1.19 -1.36
C ILE A 133 -9.77 0.27 -1.09
N ILE A 134 -9.27 0.81 0.01
CA ILE A 134 -9.38 2.21 0.39
C ILE A 134 -7.99 2.83 0.23
N TYR A 135 -7.85 3.75 -0.72
CA TYR A 135 -6.53 4.29 -1.06
C TYR A 135 -6.52 5.79 -1.25
N SER A 136 -5.38 6.39 -0.98
CA SER A 136 -5.18 7.83 -0.85
C SER A 136 -5.61 8.63 -2.08
N ALA A 137 -5.31 8.16 -3.31
CA ALA A 137 -5.69 8.90 -4.51
C ALA A 137 -7.21 8.93 -4.73
N ALA A 138 -7.97 7.89 -4.32
CA ALA A 138 -9.42 7.90 -4.40
C ALA A 138 -10.06 8.79 -3.33
N LEU A 139 -9.42 8.89 -2.16
CA LEU A 139 -9.92 9.72 -1.06
C LEU A 139 -9.49 11.20 -1.16
N GLY A 140 -8.46 11.52 -1.95
CA GLY A 140 -7.85 12.86 -1.98
C GLY A 140 -6.98 13.17 -0.76
N HIS A 141 -6.80 12.21 0.14
CA HIS A 141 -6.07 12.34 1.40
C HIS A 141 -5.24 11.08 1.66
N SER A 142 -4.00 11.25 2.14
CA SER A 142 -3.09 10.15 2.48
C SER A 142 -2.96 9.98 3.99
N LYS A 143 -2.63 8.78 4.46
CA LYS A 143 -2.11 8.56 5.81
C LYS A 143 -0.84 9.38 6.00
N PRO A 144 -0.60 10.00 7.16
CA PRO A 144 -1.36 9.90 8.41
C PRO A 144 -2.46 10.99 8.59
N SER A 145 -2.97 11.61 7.52
CA SER A 145 -4.00 12.64 7.65
C SER A 145 -5.27 12.11 8.36
N PRO A 146 -5.83 12.83 9.33
CA PRO A 146 -7.10 12.48 9.96
C PRO A 146 -8.26 12.32 8.97
N ASP A 147 -8.24 13.04 7.86
CA ASP A 147 -9.26 12.93 6.81
C ASP A 147 -9.22 11.57 6.11
N PHE A 148 -8.04 10.96 5.95
CA PHE A 148 -7.95 9.59 5.44
C PHE A 148 -8.73 8.64 6.36
N PHE A 149 -8.47 8.66 7.67
CA PHE A 149 -9.12 7.77 8.64
C PHE A 149 -10.62 8.02 8.75
N ARG A 150 -11.04 9.28 8.68
CA ARG A 150 -12.47 9.65 8.66
C ARG A 150 -13.18 9.04 7.45
N LEU A 151 -12.68 9.29 6.24
CA LEU A 151 -13.27 8.79 5.00
C LEU A 151 -13.21 7.26 4.91
N ALA A 152 -12.13 6.65 5.37
CA ALA A 152 -12.01 5.19 5.42
C ALA A 152 -13.02 4.57 6.42
N THR A 153 -13.25 5.21 7.56
CA THR A 153 -14.26 4.79 8.53
C THR A 153 -15.68 4.90 7.97
N GLU A 154 -16.00 6.02 7.29
CA GLU A 154 -17.28 6.21 6.60
C GLU A 154 -17.53 5.12 5.56
N ARG A 155 -16.51 4.78 4.74
CA ARG A 155 -16.60 3.71 3.74
C ARG A 155 -16.77 2.33 4.36
N ALA A 156 -16.12 2.07 5.50
CA ALA A 156 -16.27 0.82 6.23
C ALA A 156 -17.65 0.65 6.89
N GLY A 157 -18.39 1.74 7.13
CA GLY A 157 -19.75 1.72 7.66
C GLY A 157 -19.85 1.21 9.10
N VAL A 158 -18.77 1.30 9.89
CA VAL A 158 -18.72 0.85 11.29
C VAL A 158 -18.12 1.93 12.19
N ALA A 159 -18.33 1.84 13.50
CA ALA A 159 -17.69 2.78 14.43
C ALA A 159 -16.18 2.59 14.48
N PRO A 160 -15.37 3.65 14.70
CA PRO A 160 -13.91 3.57 14.75
C PRO A 160 -13.37 2.46 15.65
N GLY A 161 -13.91 2.30 16.86
CA GLY A 161 -13.52 1.26 17.79
C GLY A 161 -13.81 -0.19 17.35
N GLN A 162 -14.50 -0.39 16.21
CA GLN A 162 -14.74 -1.69 15.59
C GLN A 162 -13.77 -2.01 14.46
N ILE A 163 -12.85 -1.08 14.14
CA ILE A 163 -11.81 -1.21 13.12
C ILE A 163 -10.51 -1.58 13.79
N ALA A 164 -9.89 -2.66 13.32
CA ALA A 164 -8.49 -2.98 13.57
C ALA A 164 -7.65 -2.53 12.37
N PHE A 165 -6.36 -2.19 12.59
CA PHE A 165 -5.46 -1.72 11.54
C PHE A 165 -4.03 -2.17 11.78
N ILE A 166 -3.36 -2.60 10.71
CA ILE A 166 -1.92 -2.89 10.69
C ILE A 166 -1.24 -2.08 9.58
N ASP A 167 -0.09 -1.49 9.92
CA ASP A 167 0.71 -0.63 9.04
C ASP A 167 2.16 -0.66 9.56
N ASP A 168 3.16 -0.60 8.70
CA ASP A 168 4.57 -0.61 9.09
C ASP A 168 5.07 0.75 9.62
N MET A 169 4.38 1.85 9.24
CA MET A 169 4.74 3.20 9.62
C MET A 169 4.15 3.60 10.98
N ALA A 170 5.01 3.87 11.96
CA ALA A 170 4.59 4.25 13.33
C ALA A 170 3.68 5.49 13.34
N GLU A 171 3.93 6.47 12.46
CA GLU A 171 3.10 7.68 12.35
C GLU A 171 1.67 7.40 11.90
N ASN A 172 1.46 6.43 11.01
CA ASN A 172 0.13 6.00 10.59
C ASN A 172 -0.62 5.32 11.73
N ILE A 173 0.09 4.50 12.51
CA ILE A 173 -0.47 3.81 13.69
C ILE A 173 -0.88 4.80 14.77
N GLU A 174 -0.04 5.80 15.06
CA GLU A 174 -0.36 6.85 16.03
C GLU A 174 -1.60 7.64 15.59
N ALA A 175 -1.65 8.07 14.34
CA ALA A 175 -2.80 8.80 13.81
C ALA A 175 -4.09 7.95 13.83
N ALA A 176 -4.01 6.66 13.47
CA ALA A 176 -5.14 5.74 13.54
C ALA A 176 -5.68 5.58 14.97
N ARG A 177 -4.78 5.44 15.95
CA ARG A 177 -5.15 5.35 17.38
C ARG A 177 -5.79 6.64 17.88
N LEU A 178 -5.25 7.79 17.54
CA LEU A 178 -5.84 9.10 17.87
C LEU A 178 -7.24 9.26 17.26
N PHE A 179 -7.47 8.68 16.10
CA PHE A 179 -8.79 8.66 15.46
C PHE A 179 -9.77 7.66 16.10
N GLY A 180 -9.28 6.73 16.93
CA GLY A 180 -10.07 5.74 17.66
C GLY A 180 -10.07 4.34 17.06
N TRP A 181 -9.18 4.03 16.11
CA TRP A 181 -8.98 2.66 15.62
C TRP A 181 -8.09 1.84 16.56
N ASN A 182 -8.24 0.51 16.52
CA ASN A 182 -7.36 -0.43 17.22
C ASN A 182 -6.17 -0.75 16.30
N ALA A 183 -5.11 0.03 16.34
CA ALA A 183 -4.00 -0.07 15.41
C ALA A 183 -2.75 -0.66 16.05
N ALA A 184 -2.00 -1.46 15.29
CA ALA A 184 -0.73 -2.05 15.68
C ALA A 184 0.31 -1.90 14.55
N GLN A 185 1.54 -1.54 14.93
CA GLN A 185 2.63 -1.48 13.98
C GLN A 185 3.02 -2.89 13.54
N TRP A 186 3.07 -3.10 12.24
CA TRP A 186 3.53 -4.34 11.63
C TRP A 186 5.05 -4.35 11.52
N THR A 187 5.67 -5.45 11.89
CA THR A 187 7.12 -5.61 11.83
C THR A 187 7.46 -6.97 11.19
N ALA A 188 8.65 -7.10 10.65
CA ALA A 188 9.10 -8.35 10.04
C ALA A 188 8.96 -9.53 11.02
N GLY A 189 8.30 -10.59 10.56
CA GLY A 189 8.04 -11.79 11.36
C GLY A 189 6.89 -11.67 12.37
N ALA A 190 6.14 -10.58 12.36
CA ALA A 190 4.94 -10.46 13.17
C ALA A 190 3.86 -11.45 12.72
N THR A 191 2.94 -11.80 13.63
CA THR A 191 1.70 -12.52 13.36
C THR A 191 0.51 -11.64 13.72
N LEU A 192 -0.65 -11.86 13.11
CA LEU A 192 -1.85 -11.06 13.43
C LEU A 192 -2.24 -11.16 14.90
N GLY A 193 -2.22 -12.35 15.46
CA GLY A 193 -2.52 -12.54 16.88
C GLY A 193 -1.51 -11.90 17.83
N GLY A 194 -0.24 -11.80 17.42
CA GLY A 194 0.81 -11.13 18.18
C GLY A 194 0.69 -9.61 18.12
N ALA A 195 0.45 -9.07 16.93
CA ALA A 195 0.30 -7.61 16.72
C ALA A 195 -1.03 -7.08 17.27
N LEU A 196 -2.13 -7.82 17.05
CA LEU A 196 -3.48 -7.48 17.46
C LEU A 196 -4.06 -8.61 18.34
N PRO A 197 -3.88 -8.54 19.68
CA PRO A 197 -4.33 -9.61 20.59
C PRO A 197 -5.83 -9.94 20.49
N VAL A 198 -6.64 -9.02 19.98
CA VAL A 198 -8.07 -9.23 19.71
C VAL A 198 -8.31 -10.35 18.68
N PHE A 199 -7.31 -10.71 17.88
CA PHE A 199 -7.33 -11.81 16.91
C PHE A 199 -6.48 -13.01 17.33
N ALA A 200 -5.90 -12.99 18.55
CA ALA A 200 -5.19 -14.16 19.09
C ALA A 200 -6.16 -15.35 19.21
N ARG A 201 -5.72 -16.52 18.75
CA ARG A 201 -6.48 -17.75 18.97
C ARG A 201 -6.45 -18.08 20.48
N PRO A 202 -7.57 -18.50 21.06
CA PRO A 202 -7.52 -19.08 22.40
C PRO A 202 -6.61 -20.32 22.37
N ALA A 203 -5.78 -20.43 23.42
CA ALA A 203 -4.86 -21.56 23.61
C ALA A 203 -5.61 -22.88 23.75
#